data_49e614de7171fdc98c769386c57e4203
#
_entry.id   49e614de7171fdc98c769386c57e4203
#
_cell.length_a   1.000
_cell.length_b   1.000
_cell.length_c   1.000
_cell.angle_alpha   90.00
_cell.angle_beta   90.00
_cell.angle_gamma   90.00
#
_symmetry.space_group_name_H-M   'P 1'
#
loop_
_entity.id
_entity.type
_entity.pdbx_description
1 polymer ?
#
loop_
_entity_poly.entity_id
_entity_poly.type
_entity_poly.pdbx_seq_one_letter_code
_entity_poly.pdbx_strand_id
1 'polypeptide(L)'
;IFHLGADEVPLAAWSGSPLALDMIEKLGGPEMRAKHERQFNKLSTYHGADEIEGSPTALIQAAFVRRVHEYIASKGAITGGWEEAAHGNAVDQDKSFVIGWRNVEINAALAEKGFNIVVSPGQRYYLDMANGVDWAEPGAGWAGWSGPQETYEFEARAGFSEQGLEKLMGIQACIWSESMTDRAIFDRLVFPRLSAIAEAGWTTPERKSWDRFKSLVGLMPIMYGNWSEN
;
A
#
# COMPACT_ATOMS: atom_id res chain seq x y z
N ILE A 1 -17.79 3.86 0.25
CA ILE A 1 -16.54 3.12 0.39
C ILE A 1 -16.21 2.98 1.87
N PHE A 2 -15.77 1.81 2.27
CA PHE A 2 -15.22 1.55 3.61
C PHE A 2 -13.86 0.88 3.47
N HIS A 3 -12.80 1.46 4.04
CA HIS A 3 -11.45 0.92 3.99
C HIS A 3 -11.18 0.06 5.23
N LEU A 4 -10.73 -1.18 5.03
CA LEU A 4 -10.52 -2.19 6.08
C LEU A 4 -9.13 -2.14 6.72
N GLY A 5 -8.15 -1.47 6.12
CA GLY A 5 -6.74 -1.72 6.42
C GLY A 5 -6.30 -3.06 5.84
N ALA A 6 -6.07 -4.04 6.67
CA ALA A 6 -5.66 -5.42 6.38
C ALA A 6 -4.16 -5.63 6.12
N ASP A 7 -3.35 -4.59 6.27
CA ASP A 7 -1.91 -4.61 6.12
C ASP A 7 -1.19 -5.18 7.36
N GLU A 8 -0.03 -5.75 7.13
CA GLU A 8 1.03 -6.03 8.11
C GLU A 8 0.63 -6.83 9.36
N VAL A 9 -0.31 -7.77 9.24
CA VAL A 9 -0.66 -8.65 10.36
C VAL A 9 0.53 -9.57 10.68
N PRO A 10 1.11 -9.51 11.89
CA PRO A 10 2.26 -10.34 12.24
C PRO A 10 1.93 -11.84 12.18
N LEU A 11 2.90 -12.66 11.75
CA LEU A 11 2.74 -14.13 11.69
C LEU A 11 2.30 -14.77 13.01
N ALA A 12 2.72 -14.20 14.13
CA ALA A 12 2.35 -14.66 15.47
C ALA A 12 1.08 -13.99 16.02
N ALA A 13 0.35 -13.21 15.20
CA ALA A 13 -0.90 -12.61 15.63
C ALA A 13 -1.87 -13.70 16.12
N TRP A 14 -2.55 -13.39 17.21
CA TRP A 14 -3.52 -14.26 17.88
C TRP A 14 -2.97 -15.60 18.42
N SER A 15 -1.66 -15.84 18.40
CA SER A 15 -1.04 -17.11 18.79
C SER A 15 -1.33 -17.54 20.23
N GLY A 16 -1.53 -16.58 21.13
CA GLY A 16 -1.93 -16.85 22.52
C GLY A 16 -3.42 -17.05 22.76
N SER A 17 -4.24 -16.98 21.70
CA SER A 17 -5.71 -17.11 21.84
C SER A 17 -6.20 -18.53 21.57
N PRO A 18 -6.81 -19.23 22.56
CA PRO A 18 -7.42 -20.55 22.33
C PRO A 18 -8.48 -20.52 21.23
N LEU A 19 -9.27 -19.45 21.13
CA LEU A 19 -10.27 -19.29 20.09
C LEU A 19 -9.66 -19.20 18.70
N ALA A 20 -8.50 -18.56 18.57
CA ALA A 20 -7.78 -18.49 17.30
C ALA A 20 -7.22 -19.85 16.88
N LEU A 21 -6.68 -20.62 17.83
CA LEU A 21 -6.21 -21.99 17.58
C LEU A 21 -7.35 -22.90 17.10
N ASP A 22 -8.51 -22.84 17.76
CA ASP A 22 -9.69 -23.58 17.34
C ASP A 22 -10.19 -23.15 15.96
N MET A 23 -10.12 -21.85 15.65
CA MET A 23 -10.50 -21.33 14.35
C MET A 23 -9.51 -21.78 13.25
N ILE A 24 -8.20 -21.76 13.51
CA ILE A 24 -7.18 -22.26 12.59
C ILE A 24 -7.42 -23.74 12.27
N GLU A 25 -7.69 -24.56 13.30
CA GLU A 25 -7.98 -25.97 13.11
C GLU A 25 -9.26 -26.20 12.31
N LYS A 26 -10.30 -25.43 12.60
CA LYS A 26 -11.58 -25.50 11.88
C LYS A 26 -11.46 -25.10 10.41
N LEU A 27 -10.63 -24.10 10.09
CA LEU A 27 -10.47 -23.57 8.73
C LEU A 27 -9.42 -24.33 7.91
N GLY A 28 -8.33 -24.75 8.55
CA GLY A 28 -7.16 -25.32 7.87
C GLY A 28 -6.75 -26.72 8.32
N GLY A 29 -7.48 -27.29 9.26
CA GLY A 29 -7.22 -28.64 9.81
C GLY A 29 -6.08 -28.69 10.83
N PRO A 30 -5.84 -29.89 11.42
CA PRO A 30 -4.85 -30.07 12.48
C PRO A 30 -3.41 -29.78 12.04
N GLU A 31 -3.08 -29.96 10.76
CA GLU A 31 -1.76 -29.63 10.24
C GLU A 31 -1.49 -28.13 10.29
N MET A 32 -2.48 -27.30 9.98
CA MET A 32 -2.37 -25.86 10.02
C MET A 32 -2.25 -25.35 11.47
N ARG A 33 -2.97 -25.97 12.40
CA ARG A 33 -2.79 -25.73 13.84
C ARG A 33 -1.38 -26.04 14.30
N ALA A 34 -0.85 -27.21 13.94
CA ALA A 34 0.53 -27.59 14.28
C ALA A 34 1.57 -26.67 13.62
N LYS A 35 1.30 -26.16 12.41
CA LYS A 35 2.14 -25.14 11.76
C LYS A 35 2.15 -23.83 12.57
N HIS A 36 1.01 -23.39 13.07
CA HIS A 36 0.91 -22.18 13.88
C HIS A 36 1.68 -22.32 15.21
N GLU A 37 1.54 -23.43 15.91
CA GLU A 37 2.28 -23.70 17.15
C GLU A 37 3.80 -23.69 16.93
N ARG A 38 4.27 -24.20 15.80
CA ARG A 38 5.69 -24.14 15.42
C ARG A 38 6.17 -22.73 15.10
N GLN A 39 5.34 -21.93 14.45
CA GLN A 39 5.67 -20.54 14.09
C GLN A 39 5.71 -19.64 15.32
N PHE A 40 4.86 -19.88 16.32
CA PHE A 40 4.84 -19.14 17.57
C PHE A 40 6.19 -19.17 18.32
N ASN A 41 6.89 -20.31 18.25
CA ASN A 41 8.19 -20.47 18.90
C ASN A 41 9.35 -19.79 18.16
N LYS A 42 9.11 -19.26 16.97
CA LYS A 42 10.07 -18.43 16.25
C LYS A 42 9.67 -16.97 16.46
N LEU A 43 10.35 -16.29 17.37
CA LEU A 43 10.22 -14.84 17.58
C LEU A 43 10.58 -14.11 16.29
N SER A 44 9.60 -13.97 15.41
CA SER A 44 9.73 -13.19 14.22
C SER A 44 8.84 -11.96 14.35
N THR A 45 9.47 -10.81 14.36
CA THR A 45 8.81 -9.54 14.62
C THR A 45 8.25 -8.88 13.38
N TYR A 46 8.73 -9.24 12.20
CA TYR A 46 8.25 -8.70 10.93
C TYR A 46 8.59 -9.67 9.80
N HIS A 47 7.60 -10.04 9.04
CA HIS A 47 7.79 -10.81 7.81
C HIS A 47 7.13 -10.07 6.66
N GLY A 48 7.83 -10.04 5.54
CA GLY A 48 7.26 -9.58 4.30
C GLY A 48 5.95 -10.32 4.01
N ALA A 49 5.04 -9.66 3.34
CA ALA A 49 3.70 -10.18 3.11
C ALA A 49 3.66 -11.51 2.34
N ASP A 50 4.72 -11.85 1.62
CA ASP A 50 4.84 -13.14 0.90
C ASP A 50 4.91 -14.35 1.84
N GLU A 51 5.40 -14.16 3.07
CA GLU A 51 5.44 -15.21 4.08
C GLU A 51 4.10 -15.37 4.83
N ILE A 52 3.18 -14.42 4.67
CA ILE A 52 1.87 -14.43 5.34
C ILE A 52 0.86 -15.23 4.53
N GLU A 53 0.89 -15.15 3.19
CA GLU A 53 -0.03 -15.91 2.34
C GLU A 53 0.14 -17.42 2.57
N GLY A 54 -0.97 -18.10 2.88
CA GLY A 54 -0.96 -19.52 3.24
C GLY A 54 -0.49 -19.83 4.67
N SER A 55 -0.25 -18.80 5.50
CA SER A 55 0.02 -19.00 6.92
C SER A 55 -1.28 -19.23 7.73
N PRO A 56 -1.18 -19.83 8.92
CA PRO A 56 -2.32 -19.93 9.83
C PRO A 56 -2.95 -18.59 10.20
N THR A 57 -2.12 -17.55 10.35
CA THR A 57 -2.57 -16.18 10.62
C THR A 57 -3.37 -15.63 9.45
N ALA A 58 -2.93 -15.88 8.21
CA ALA A 58 -3.65 -15.46 7.00
C ALA A 58 -5.06 -16.09 6.90
N LEU A 59 -5.25 -17.32 7.39
CA LEU A 59 -6.58 -17.95 7.42
C LEU A 59 -7.55 -17.19 8.33
N ILE A 60 -7.10 -16.80 9.53
CA ILE A 60 -7.92 -16.01 10.46
C ILE A 60 -8.21 -14.64 9.86
N GLN A 61 -7.19 -13.98 9.33
CA GLN A 61 -7.33 -12.67 8.70
C GLN A 61 -8.34 -12.73 7.55
N ALA A 62 -8.19 -13.69 6.64
CA ALA A 62 -9.10 -13.84 5.51
C ALA A 62 -10.55 -14.13 5.95
N ALA A 63 -10.75 -14.95 7.00
CA ALA A 63 -12.07 -15.21 7.55
C ALA A 63 -12.71 -13.95 8.16
N PHE A 64 -11.91 -13.14 8.87
CA PHE A 64 -12.37 -11.87 9.44
C PHE A 64 -12.69 -10.86 8.35
N VAL A 65 -11.76 -10.63 7.40
CA VAL A 65 -11.93 -9.71 6.28
C VAL A 65 -13.17 -10.07 5.45
N ARG A 66 -13.36 -11.35 5.13
CA ARG A 66 -14.55 -11.84 4.40
C ARG A 66 -15.84 -11.49 5.12
N ARG A 67 -15.92 -11.76 6.41
CA ARG A 67 -17.13 -11.45 7.20
C ARG A 67 -17.44 -9.96 7.23
N VAL A 68 -16.43 -9.11 7.36
CA VAL A 68 -16.60 -7.66 7.36
C VAL A 68 -16.97 -7.16 5.96
N HIS A 69 -16.32 -7.69 4.91
CA HIS A 69 -16.64 -7.40 3.52
C HIS A 69 -18.10 -7.73 3.16
N GLU A 70 -18.57 -8.93 3.53
CA GLU A 70 -19.96 -9.36 3.32
C GLU A 70 -20.95 -8.40 4.01
N TYR A 71 -20.63 -7.96 5.22
CA TYR A 71 -21.44 -6.97 5.92
C TYR A 71 -21.47 -5.62 5.21
N ILE A 72 -20.31 -5.10 4.78
CA ILE A 72 -20.18 -3.84 4.04
C ILE A 72 -20.97 -3.93 2.71
N ALA A 73 -20.78 -5.01 1.96
CA ALA A 73 -21.48 -5.26 0.71
C ALA A 73 -23.01 -5.37 0.91
N SER A 74 -23.47 -5.96 2.03
CA SER A 74 -24.89 -6.01 2.38
C SER A 74 -25.52 -4.64 2.63
N LYS A 75 -24.69 -3.62 2.90
CA LYS A 75 -25.11 -2.21 3.04
C LYS A 75 -25.00 -1.42 1.74
N GLY A 76 -24.67 -2.07 0.61
CA GLY A 76 -24.49 -1.43 -0.68
C GLY A 76 -23.20 -0.59 -0.79
N ALA A 77 -22.23 -0.82 0.09
CA ALA A 77 -20.96 -0.12 0.07
C ALA A 77 -19.84 -0.97 -0.55
N ILE A 78 -18.81 -0.30 -1.06
CA ILE A 78 -17.61 -0.92 -1.64
C ILE A 78 -16.54 -1.01 -0.56
N THR A 79 -15.86 -2.14 -0.51
CA THR A 79 -14.73 -2.39 0.40
C THR A 79 -13.42 -1.94 -0.25
N GLY A 80 -12.65 -1.08 0.44
CA GLY A 80 -11.24 -0.83 0.14
C GLY A 80 -10.33 -1.52 1.15
N GLY A 81 -9.11 -1.83 0.77
CA GLY A 81 -8.09 -2.37 1.68
C GLY A 81 -6.71 -2.33 1.05
N TRP A 82 -5.67 -2.53 1.86
CA TRP A 82 -4.36 -2.80 1.34
C TRP A 82 -4.33 -4.15 0.62
N GLU A 83 -3.31 -4.42 -0.15
CA GLU A 83 -3.21 -5.60 -1.04
C GLU A 83 -3.45 -6.93 -0.30
N GLU A 84 -3.14 -6.99 1.00
CA GLU A 84 -3.38 -8.17 1.83
C GLU A 84 -4.87 -8.49 2.03
N ALA A 85 -5.76 -7.54 1.81
CA ALA A 85 -7.20 -7.79 1.83
C ALA A 85 -7.64 -8.77 0.74
N ALA A 86 -6.84 -8.93 -0.34
CA ALA A 86 -7.08 -9.91 -1.39
C ALA A 86 -6.68 -11.34 -1.02
N HIS A 87 -5.91 -11.54 0.06
CA HIS A 87 -5.44 -12.86 0.46
C HIS A 87 -6.60 -13.82 0.73
N GLY A 88 -6.47 -15.06 0.28
CA GLY A 88 -7.48 -16.08 0.47
C GLY A 88 -8.82 -15.76 -0.17
N ASN A 89 -8.87 -14.89 -1.17
CA ASN A 89 -10.09 -14.39 -1.83
C ASN A 89 -11.11 -13.89 -0.78
N ALA A 90 -10.63 -13.10 0.17
CA ALA A 90 -11.45 -12.62 1.29
C ALA A 90 -12.41 -11.50 0.89
N VAL A 91 -12.19 -10.84 -0.24
CA VAL A 91 -13.07 -9.81 -0.80
C VAL A 91 -13.48 -10.15 -2.23
N ASP A 92 -14.70 -9.80 -2.60
CA ASP A 92 -15.21 -9.92 -3.98
C ASP A 92 -14.55 -8.88 -4.88
N GLN A 93 -14.05 -9.29 -6.02
CA GLN A 93 -13.39 -8.43 -6.99
C GLN A 93 -14.28 -7.28 -7.49
N ASP A 94 -15.56 -7.56 -7.70
CA ASP A 94 -16.52 -6.57 -8.23
C ASP A 94 -17.05 -5.59 -7.17
N LYS A 95 -16.86 -5.92 -5.87
CA LYS A 95 -17.34 -5.11 -4.73
C LYS A 95 -16.22 -4.57 -3.88
N SER A 96 -14.99 -4.61 -4.41
CA SER A 96 -13.81 -4.14 -3.71
C SER A 96 -12.79 -3.50 -4.65
N PHE A 97 -11.84 -2.81 -4.03
CA PHE A 97 -10.57 -2.46 -4.64
C PHE A 97 -9.47 -2.66 -3.60
N VAL A 98 -8.27 -2.92 -4.05
CA VAL A 98 -7.09 -3.05 -3.18
C VAL A 98 -6.02 -2.04 -3.57
N ILE A 99 -5.28 -1.58 -2.58
CA ILE A 99 -4.21 -0.61 -2.73
C ILE A 99 -2.90 -1.38 -2.60
N GLY A 100 -2.14 -1.46 -3.68
CA GLY A 100 -0.87 -2.16 -3.68
C GLY A 100 0.26 -1.23 -3.30
N TRP A 101 0.92 -1.55 -2.19
CA TRP A 101 1.91 -0.68 -1.57
C TRP A 101 3.34 -1.22 -1.63
N ARG A 102 3.54 -2.52 -1.78
CA ARG A 102 4.86 -3.12 -1.74
C ARG A 102 5.67 -2.91 -3.02
N ASN A 103 5.10 -3.21 -4.17
CA ASN A 103 5.75 -2.99 -5.47
C ASN A 103 4.74 -3.10 -6.63
N VAL A 104 5.16 -2.72 -7.83
CA VAL A 104 4.29 -2.71 -9.01
C VAL A 104 3.99 -4.11 -9.55
N GLU A 105 4.89 -5.07 -9.34
CA GLU A 105 4.73 -6.45 -9.80
C GLU A 105 3.56 -7.13 -9.08
N ILE A 106 3.42 -6.90 -7.77
CA ILE A 106 2.28 -7.40 -6.99
C ILE A 106 0.98 -6.76 -7.47
N ASN A 107 1.00 -5.46 -7.76
CA ASN A 107 -0.16 -4.75 -8.31
C ASN A 107 -0.63 -5.38 -9.63
N ALA A 108 0.30 -5.60 -10.55
CA ALA A 108 0.00 -6.25 -11.83
C ALA A 108 -0.55 -7.67 -11.63
N ALA A 109 0.07 -8.47 -10.75
CA ALA A 109 -0.39 -9.83 -10.45
C ALA A 109 -1.80 -9.88 -9.84
N LEU A 110 -2.16 -8.91 -9.01
CA LEU A 110 -3.52 -8.81 -8.45
C LEU A 110 -4.54 -8.35 -9.50
N ALA A 111 -4.15 -7.45 -10.41
CA ALA A 111 -4.97 -7.06 -11.55
C ALA A 111 -5.27 -8.25 -12.47
N GLU A 112 -4.27 -9.11 -12.75
CA GLU A 112 -4.46 -10.35 -13.51
C GLU A 112 -5.40 -11.33 -12.81
N LYS A 113 -5.45 -11.33 -11.48
CA LYS A 113 -6.45 -12.10 -10.71
C LYS A 113 -7.85 -11.46 -10.75
N GLY A 114 -8.01 -10.28 -11.35
CA GLY A 114 -9.29 -9.59 -11.55
C GLY A 114 -9.62 -8.53 -10.49
N PHE A 115 -8.73 -8.23 -9.54
CA PHE A 115 -8.96 -7.17 -8.55
C PHE A 115 -8.81 -5.78 -9.15
N ASN A 116 -9.67 -4.86 -8.76
CA ASN A 116 -9.50 -3.43 -9.02
C ASN A 116 -8.35 -2.90 -8.16
N ILE A 117 -7.38 -2.19 -8.77
CA ILE A 117 -6.11 -1.82 -8.15
C ILE A 117 -5.92 -0.31 -8.11
N VAL A 118 -5.48 0.19 -6.96
CA VAL A 118 -4.88 1.51 -6.81
C VAL A 118 -3.38 1.32 -6.54
N VAL A 119 -2.52 1.89 -7.37
CA VAL A 119 -1.06 1.73 -7.27
C VAL A 119 -0.49 2.77 -6.32
N SER A 120 0.17 2.31 -5.26
CA SER A 120 0.74 3.16 -4.19
C SER A 120 2.05 2.61 -3.63
N PRO A 121 3.07 2.27 -4.46
CA PRO A 121 4.27 1.61 -3.97
C PRO A 121 5.09 2.52 -3.05
N GLY A 122 5.50 1.99 -1.90
CA GLY A 122 6.26 2.72 -0.89
C GLY A 122 7.56 3.31 -1.43
N GLN A 123 8.19 2.63 -2.41
CA GLN A 123 9.43 3.07 -3.04
C GLN A 123 9.30 4.40 -3.80
N ARG A 124 8.08 4.84 -4.17
CA ARG A 124 7.87 6.00 -5.04
C ARG A 124 6.77 6.95 -4.57
N TYR A 125 5.73 6.41 -3.96
CA TYR A 125 4.52 7.17 -3.64
C TYR A 125 4.29 7.36 -2.14
N TYR A 126 5.20 6.84 -1.28
CA TYR A 126 5.20 7.17 0.14
C TYR A 126 6.06 8.42 0.35
N LEU A 127 5.41 9.49 0.78
CA LEU A 127 6.03 10.80 0.92
C LEU A 127 6.78 10.99 2.23
N ASP A 128 6.72 10.01 3.12
CA ASP A 128 7.56 9.90 4.32
C ASP A 128 8.93 9.28 4.06
N MET A 129 9.14 8.66 2.88
CA MET A 129 10.46 8.16 2.48
C MET A 129 11.44 9.31 2.20
N ALA A 130 12.71 9.09 2.52
CA ALA A 130 13.80 10.03 2.27
C ALA A 130 13.88 10.43 0.78
N ASN A 131 14.23 11.69 0.51
CA ASN A 131 14.40 12.20 -0.85
C ASN A 131 15.72 11.77 -1.50
N GLY A 132 16.69 11.34 -0.71
CA GLY A 132 18.02 10.97 -1.17
C GLY A 132 18.78 10.09 -0.18
N VAL A 133 20.00 9.73 -0.55
CA VAL A 133 20.85 8.78 0.21
C VAL A 133 21.68 9.43 1.32
N ASP A 134 21.62 10.76 1.47
CA ASP A 134 22.41 11.44 2.50
C ASP A 134 21.91 11.01 3.89
N TRP A 135 22.82 10.67 4.79
CA TRP A 135 22.50 10.25 6.16
C TRP A 135 21.75 11.32 6.98
N ALA A 136 21.90 12.59 6.62
CA ALA A 136 21.21 13.71 7.24
C ALA A 136 19.84 14.00 6.60
N GLU A 137 19.46 13.29 5.51
CA GLU A 137 18.17 13.46 4.88
C GLU A 137 17.07 12.92 5.81
N PRO A 138 16.07 13.74 6.16
CA PRO A 138 14.97 13.26 6.96
C PRO A 138 14.10 12.25 6.17
N GLY A 139 13.33 11.47 6.90
CA GLY A 139 12.40 10.51 6.32
C GLY A 139 12.73 9.07 6.67
N ALA A 140 11.84 8.18 6.33
CA ALA A 140 12.01 6.74 6.47
C ALA A 140 12.88 6.20 5.32
N GLY A 141 13.58 5.10 5.56
CA GLY A 141 14.48 4.49 4.58
C GLY A 141 14.18 3.02 4.26
N TRP A 142 13.10 2.45 4.82
CA TRP A 142 12.81 1.02 4.70
C TRP A 142 12.47 0.59 3.25
N ALA A 143 11.85 1.48 2.46
CA ALA A 143 11.55 1.24 1.05
C ALA A 143 12.62 1.83 0.10
N GLY A 144 13.70 2.38 0.63
CA GLY A 144 14.70 3.11 -0.12
C GLY A 144 14.46 4.62 -0.09
N TRP A 145 14.89 5.31 -1.15
CA TRP A 145 14.71 6.74 -1.31
C TRP A 145 14.07 7.08 -2.66
N SER A 146 13.45 8.23 -2.76
CA SER A 146 12.83 8.69 -4.00
C SER A 146 12.79 10.22 -4.03
N GLY A 147 13.66 10.82 -4.83
CA GLY A 147 13.61 12.25 -5.09
C GLY A 147 12.45 12.64 -6.01
N PRO A 148 12.29 13.96 -6.27
CA PRO A 148 11.21 14.44 -7.13
C PRO A 148 11.23 13.88 -8.56
N GLN A 149 12.43 13.67 -9.13
CA GLN A 149 12.56 13.15 -10.48
C GLN A 149 12.19 11.67 -10.55
N GLU A 150 12.70 10.84 -9.65
CA GLU A 150 12.39 9.41 -9.58
C GLU A 150 10.90 9.18 -9.34
N THR A 151 10.27 10.02 -8.51
CA THR A 151 8.82 9.98 -8.28
C THR A 151 8.04 10.38 -9.53
N TYR A 152 8.48 11.42 -10.25
CA TYR A 152 7.83 11.90 -11.46
C TYR A 152 7.94 10.92 -12.63
N GLU A 153 9.12 10.32 -12.82
CA GLU A 153 9.40 9.40 -13.92
C GLU A 153 8.87 7.98 -13.68
N PHE A 154 8.44 7.68 -12.45
CA PHE A 154 7.92 6.36 -12.14
C PHE A 154 6.72 6.01 -13.02
N GLU A 155 6.74 4.81 -13.59
CA GLU A 155 5.67 4.30 -14.43
C GLU A 155 4.79 3.31 -13.66
N ALA A 156 3.66 3.82 -13.18
CA ALA A 156 2.72 3.05 -12.36
C ALA A 156 1.99 1.92 -13.12
N ARG A 157 2.09 1.92 -14.46
CA ARG A 157 1.49 0.91 -15.35
C ARG A 157 2.45 -0.20 -15.72
N ALA A 158 3.72 -0.10 -15.28
CA ALA A 158 4.74 -1.08 -15.61
C ALA A 158 4.32 -2.50 -15.16
N GLY A 159 4.52 -3.46 -16.04
CA GLY A 159 4.18 -4.87 -15.76
C GLY A 159 2.72 -5.27 -15.90
N PHE A 160 1.79 -4.32 -16.07
CA PHE A 160 0.40 -4.65 -16.36
C PHE A 160 0.24 -5.12 -17.82
N SER A 161 -0.55 -6.17 -18.04
CA SER A 161 -1.06 -6.53 -19.35
C SER A 161 -2.17 -5.55 -19.78
N GLU A 162 -2.60 -5.61 -21.03
CA GLU A 162 -3.75 -4.83 -21.51
C GLU A 162 -5.02 -5.11 -20.67
N GLN A 163 -5.26 -6.38 -20.34
CA GLN A 163 -6.38 -6.77 -19.49
C GLN A 163 -6.20 -6.27 -18.05
N GLY A 164 -5.00 -6.36 -17.51
CA GLY A 164 -4.68 -5.85 -16.17
C GLY A 164 -4.87 -4.33 -16.07
N LEU A 165 -4.59 -3.58 -17.13
CA LEU A 165 -4.80 -2.13 -17.17
C LEU A 165 -6.29 -1.73 -17.05
N GLU A 166 -7.22 -2.59 -17.45
CA GLU A 166 -8.67 -2.35 -17.25
C GLU A 166 -9.04 -2.36 -15.75
N LYS A 167 -8.21 -2.98 -14.91
CA LYS A 167 -8.39 -3.04 -13.46
C LYS A 167 -7.67 -1.92 -12.71
N LEU A 168 -6.83 -1.15 -13.38
CA LEU A 168 -6.11 -0.02 -12.78
C LEU A 168 -7.06 1.16 -12.59
N MET A 169 -7.45 1.43 -11.35
CA MET A 169 -8.32 2.55 -10.97
C MET A 169 -7.58 3.88 -10.89
N GLY A 170 -6.29 3.85 -10.57
CA GLY A 170 -5.49 5.06 -10.41
C GLY A 170 -4.28 4.85 -9.51
N ILE A 171 -3.74 5.96 -9.03
CA ILE A 171 -2.58 6.01 -8.15
C ILE A 171 -2.92 6.74 -6.85
N GLN A 172 -2.15 6.45 -5.78
CA GLN A 172 -2.31 7.08 -4.48
C GLN A 172 -0.96 7.47 -3.89
N ALA A 173 -0.87 8.66 -3.31
CA ALA A 173 0.22 9.05 -2.43
C ALA A 173 -0.14 8.74 -0.98
N CYS A 174 0.84 8.32 -0.17
CA CYS A 174 0.69 8.18 1.27
C CYS A 174 1.60 9.17 1.99
N ILE A 175 1.09 9.76 3.07
CA ILE A 175 1.82 10.65 3.96
C ILE A 175 1.74 10.03 5.36
N TRP A 176 2.75 9.23 5.72
CA TRP A 176 2.90 8.69 7.06
C TRP A 176 3.68 9.68 7.91
N SER A 177 3.33 9.83 9.16
CA SER A 177 3.82 10.97 9.95
C SER A 177 4.91 10.62 10.96
N GLU A 178 5.37 9.40 11.02
CA GLU A 178 6.33 8.92 12.02
C GLU A 178 7.66 9.71 11.99
N SER A 179 8.10 10.11 10.80
CA SER A 179 9.32 10.90 10.60
C SER A 179 9.09 12.41 10.47
N MET A 180 7.82 12.87 10.49
CA MET A 180 7.45 14.27 10.26
C MET A 180 7.25 15.02 11.58
N THR A 181 8.34 15.41 12.22
CA THR A 181 8.33 16.04 13.55
C THR A 181 7.94 17.51 13.55
N ASP A 182 8.02 18.17 12.40
CA ASP A 182 7.70 19.59 12.24
C ASP A 182 7.31 19.92 10.78
N ARG A 183 6.88 21.15 10.58
CA ARG A 183 6.41 21.64 9.28
C ARG A 183 7.51 21.70 8.23
N ALA A 184 8.74 22.00 8.58
CA ALA A 184 9.83 22.09 7.63
C ALA A 184 10.18 20.71 7.07
N ILE A 185 10.20 19.69 7.92
CA ILE A 185 10.37 18.30 7.50
C ILE A 185 9.21 17.84 6.61
N PHE A 186 7.97 18.15 7.02
CA PHE A 186 6.80 17.86 6.19
C PHE A 186 6.92 18.48 4.80
N ASP A 187 7.19 19.79 4.71
CA ASP A 187 7.29 20.48 3.43
C ASP A 187 8.41 19.89 2.56
N ARG A 188 9.57 19.57 3.17
CA ARG A 188 10.69 18.95 2.47
C ARG A 188 10.36 17.57 1.91
N LEU A 189 9.67 16.72 2.68
CA LEU A 189 9.35 15.36 2.27
C LEU A 189 8.19 15.31 1.28
N VAL A 190 7.19 16.16 1.46
CA VAL A 190 5.96 16.11 0.67
C VAL A 190 6.11 16.87 -0.66
N PHE A 191 6.74 18.03 -0.64
CA PHE A 191 6.85 18.87 -1.83
C PHE A 191 8.27 18.89 -2.41
N PRO A 192 8.41 18.83 -3.75
CA PRO A 192 7.37 18.83 -4.78
C PRO A 192 6.87 17.44 -5.18
N ARG A 193 7.22 16.36 -4.47
CA ARG A 193 6.85 14.98 -4.85
C ARG A 193 5.35 14.78 -4.97
N LEU A 194 4.54 15.37 -4.09
CA LEU A 194 3.08 15.29 -4.21
C LEU A 194 2.59 15.88 -5.54
N SER A 195 3.19 16.98 -5.99
CA SER A 195 2.87 17.56 -7.30
C SER A 195 3.32 16.65 -8.46
N ALA A 196 4.44 15.94 -8.30
CA ALA A 196 4.91 14.95 -9.26
C ALA A 196 3.92 13.77 -9.39
N ILE A 197 3.41 13.27 -8.27
CA ILE A 197 2.39 12.21 -8.25
C ILE A 197 1.09 12.71 -8.87
N ALA A 198 0.67 13.92 -8.56
CA ALA A 198 -0.53 14.51 -9.14
C ALA A 198 -0.41 14.61 -10.68
N GLU A 199 0.72 15.09 -11.20
CA GLU A 199 0.95 15.12 -12.65
C GLU A 199 0.97 13.70 -13.25
N ALA A 200 1.59 12.73 -12.57
CA ALA A 200 1.58 11.34 -13.02
C ALA A 200 0.17 10.74 -13.14
N GLY A 201 -0.75 11.16 -12.27
CA GLY A 201 -2.16 10.72 -12.33
C GLY A 201 -2.98 11.39 -13.42
N TRP A 202 -2.63 12.61 -13.83
CA TRP A 202 -3.40 13.40 -14.79
C TRP A 202 -2.80 13.45 -16.20
N THR A 203 -1.52 13.11 -16.35
CA THR A 203 -0.78 13.25 -17.60
C THR A 203 -0.39 11.90 -18.16
N THR A 204 -0.75 11.63 -19.40
CA THR A 204 -0.34 10.38 -20.06
C THR A 204 1.18 10.32 -20.23
N PRO A 205 1.80 9.13 -20.24
CA PRO A 205 3.26 8.99 -20.33
C PRO A 205 3.88 9.77 -21.48
N GLU A 206 3.23 9.81 -22.65
CA GLU A 206 3.71 10.48 -23.87
C GLU A 206 3.74 12.02 -23.75
N ARG A 207 2.99 12.56 -22.78
CA ARG A 207 2.92 14.00 -22.51
C ARG A 207 3.75 14.43 -21.31
N LYS A 208 4.32 13.48 -20.56
CA LYS A 208 5.21 13.79 -19.44
C LYS A 208 6.49 14.44 -19.95
N SER A 209 6.92 15.48 -19.26
CA SER A 209 8.19 16.18 -19.53
C SER A 209 8.76 16.69 -18.22
N TRP A 210 9.87 16.08 -17.78
CA TRP A 210 10.55 16.49 -16.55
C TRP A 210 10.98 17.95 -16.58
N ASP A 211 11.54 18.43 -17.72
CA ASP A 211 11.98 19.83 -17.83
C ASP A 211 10.82 20.81 -17.73
N ARG A 212 9.67 20.49 -18.33
CA ARG A 212 8.45 21.29 -18.16
C ARG A 212 7.97 21.26 -16.71
N PHE A 213 7.85 20.09 -16.12
CA PHE A 213 7.41 19.93 -14.72
C PHE A 213 8.32 20.72 -13.77
N LYS A 214 9.64 20.53 -13.88
CA LYS A 214 10.64 21.20 -13.04
C LYS A 214 10.54 22.74 -13.13
N SER A 215 10.30 23.27 -14.33
CA SER A 215 10.15 24.73 -14.52
C SER A 215 8.87 25.28 -13.90
N LEU A 216 7.78 24.52 -13.96
CA LEU A 216 6.47 24.93 -13.38
C LEU A 216 6.46 24.79 -11.87
N VAL A 217 6.94 23.67 -11.34
CA VAL A 217 6.92 23.39 -9.90
C VAL A 217 7.86 24.30 -9.11
N GLY A 218 8.90 24.84 -9.76
CA GLY A 218 9.77 25.87 -9.17
C GLY A 218 9.07 27.19 -8.82
N LEU A 219 7.88 27.43 -9.37
CA LEU A 219 7.04 28.59 -9.02
C LEU A 219 6.14 28.30 -7.79
N MET A 220 5.97 27.04 -7.41
CA MET A 220 5.08 26.63 -6.34
C MET A 220 5.43 27.21 -4.96
N PRO A 221 6.71 27.34 -4.53
CA PRO A 221 7.05 27.95 -3.24
C PRO A 221 6.48 29.35 -3.06
N ILE A 222 6.38 30.13 -4.14
CA ILE A 222 5.78 31.48 -4.12
C ILE A 222 4.27 31.37 -3.88
N MET A 223 3.61 30.36 -4.45
CA MET A 223 2.18 30.13 -4.28
C MET A 223 1.85 29.62 -2.88
N TYR A 224 2.69 28.74 -2.31
CA TYR A 224 2.50 28.17 -0.98
C TYR A 224 2.99 29.11 0.14
N GLY A 225 3.96 29.96 -0.10
CA GLY A 225 4.43 30.98 0.86
C GLY A 225 3.31 31.91 1.31
N ASN A 226 2.40 32.25 0.40
CA ASN A 226 1.23 33.07 0.72
C ASN A 226 0.18 32.35 1.62
N TRP A 227 0.26 31.03 1.79
CA TRP A 227 -0.65 30.28 2.66
C TRP A 227 -0.15 30.17 4.11
N SER A 228 1.14 30.33 4.34
CA SER A 228 1.73 30.25 5.68
C SER A 228 1.65 31.56 6.47
N GLU A 229 1.29 32.66 5.81
CA GLU A 229 1.19 34.00 6.42
C GLU A 229 -0.25 34.42 6.81
N ASN A 230 -1.25 33.55 6.57
CA ASN A 230 -2.64 33.69 6.96
C ASN A 230 -3.07 32.56 7.91
#